data_23897d77f69aec9eba4978a882cd2345
#
_entry.id   23897d77f69aec9eba4978a882cd2345
#
_cell.length_a   1.000
_cell.length_b   1.000
_cell.length_c   1.000
_cell.angle_alpha   90.00
_cell.angle_beta   90.00
_cell.angle_gamma   90.00
#
_symmetry.space_group_name_H-M   'P 1'
#
loop_
_entity.id
_entity.type
_entity.pdbx_description
1 polymer ?
#
loop_
_entity_poly.entity_id
_entity_poly.type
_entity_poly.pdbx_seq_one_letter_code
_entity_poly.pdbx_strand_id
1 'polypeptide(L)'
;RALANEAAELVEVDYEVLDSVTHALDAERDDAPRIWEDIPSNVFIDTYFGDQLATERAFAGADHVVKMSFDIPRVTGVPMEPRSALGVYDQEKDKYTLFAGSGGTVRQKREIAEVLGVPSEKVRVYALDVGGNFGTRNRTYVEFPLVVWASKKFGRPVKCTVERSESMVSDYQGRDLQVDMELAINKEGEFLALRSEEHTSELQSPD
;
A
#
# COMPACT_ATOMS: atom_id res chain seq x y z
N ARG A 1 -27.81 -5.66 8.80
CA ARG A 1 -26.65 -6.34 8.21
C ARG A 1 -27.12 -7.47 7.29
N ALA A 2 -27.99 -8.42 7.75
CA ALA A 2 -28.46 -9.53 6.92
C ALA A 2 -29.06 -9.04 5.59
N LEU A 3 -30.03 -8.10 5.64
CA LEU A 3 -30.62 -7.51 4.44
C LEU A 3 -29.60 -6.81 3.51
N ALA A 4 -28.52 -6.26 4.06
CA ALA A 4 -27.48 -5.64 3.22
C ALA A 4 -26.66 -6.72 2.49
N ASN A 5 -26.38 -7.84 3.15
CA ASN A 5 -25.70 -8.96 2.51
C ASN A 5 -26.59 -9.60 1.43
N GLU A 6 -27.85 -9.86 1.74
CA GLU A 6 -28.83 -10.35 0.74
C GLU A 6 -28.95 -9.41 -0.47
N ALA A 7 -28.97 -8.09 -0.23
CA ALA A 7 -29.00 -7.12 -1.32
C ALA A 7 -27.70 -7.10 -2.15
N ALA A 8 -26.57 -7.34 -1.51
CA ALA A 8 -25.27 -7.42 -2.22
C ALA A 8 -25.20 -8.65 -3.13
N GLU A 9 -25.78 -9.77 -2.72
CA GLU A 9 -25.86 -10.99 -3.54
C GLU A 9 -26.73 -10.85 -4.81
N LEU A 10 -27.61 -9.83 -4.83
CA LEU A 10 -28.44 -9.51 -6.01
C LEU A 10 -27.70 -8.64 -7.05
N VAL A 11 -26.50 -8.16 -6.71
CA VAL A 11 -25.68 -7.37 -7.65
C VAL A 11 -24.91 -8.34 -8.54
N GLU A 12 -25.29 -8.37 -9.80
CA GLU A 12 -24.54 -9.11 -10.83
C GLU A 12 -23.45 -8.20 -11.40
N VAL A 13 -22.22 -8.71 -11.46
CA VAL A 13 -21.07 -7.99 -12.03
C VAL A 13 -20.49 -8.84 -13.16
N ASP A 14 -20.50 -8.30 -14.37
CA ASP A 14 -19.81 -8.88 -15.51
C ASP A 14 -18.41 -8.32 -15.61
N TYR A 15 -17.39 -9.18 -15.65
CA TYR A 15 -15.98 -8.81 -15.66
C TYR A 15 -15.33 -9.17 -16.98
N GLU A 16 -14.77 -8.20 -17.67
CA GLU A 16 -13.78 -8.43 -18.71
C GLU A 16 -12.40 -8.56 -18.04
N VAL A 17 -11.87 -9.78 -18.05
CA VAL A 17 -10.58 -10.09 -17.42
C VAL A 17 -9.44 -9.62 -18.33
N LEU A 18 -8.61 -8.72 -17.85
CA LEU A 18 -7.41 -8.24 -18.52
C LEU A 18 -6.17 -9.02 -18.11
N ASP A 19 -5.16 -8.99 -18.95
CA ASP A 19 -3.85 -9.54 -18.62
C ASP A 19 -3.27 -8.82 -17.39
N SER A 20 -2.58 -9.57 -16.54
CA SER A 20 -2.00 -9.04 -15.31
C SER A 20 -0.60 -9.59 -15.07
N VAL A 21 0.20 -8.83 -14.35
CA VAL A 21 1.53 -9.22 -13.87
C VAL A 21 1.58 -9.11 -12.35
N THR A 22 2.11 -10.13 -11.68
CA THR A 22 2.08 -10.25 -10.22
C THR A 22 3.47 -10.29 -9.58
N HIS A 23 4.53 -10.47 -10.36
CA HIS A 23 5.91 -10.45 -9.89
C HIS A 23 6.64 -9.21 -10.40
N ALA A 24 7.47 -8.60 -9.55
CA ALA A 24 8.19 -7.37 -9.88
C ALA A 24 9.08 -7.55 -11.11
N LEU A 25 9.89 -8.61 -11.18
CA LEU A 25 10.76 -8.87 -12.33
C LEU A 25 10.00 -9.13 -13.64
N ASP A 26 8.85 -9.79 -13.56
CA ASP A 26 8.02 -9.99 -14.76
C ASP A 26 7.42 -8.67 -15.25
N ALA A 27 7.23 -7.69 -14.36
CA ALA A 27 6.70 -6.39 -14.70
C ALA A 27 7.71 -5.51 -15.49
N GLU A 28 9.00 -5.78 -15.38
CA GLU A 28 10.06 -5.05 -16.07
C GLU A 28 10.23 -5.46 -17.54
N ARG A 29 9.67 -6.61 -17.92
CA ARG A 29 9.81 -7.13 -19.29
C ARG A 29 9.13 -6.21 -20.29
N ASP A 30 9.73 -6.05 -21.46
CA ASP A 30 9.18 -5.22 -22.55
C ASP A 30 7.79 -5.66 -23.02
N ASP A 31 7.48 -6.96 -22.90
CA ASP A 31 6.20 -7.57 -23.27
C ASP A 31 5.20 -7.65 -22.13
N ALA A 32 5.53 -7.13 -20.94
CA ALA A 32 4.61 -7.15 -19.79
C ALA A 32 3.38 -6.26 -20.02
N PRO A 33 2.18 -6.69 -19.56
CA PRO A 33 1.02 -5.84 -19.59
C PRO A 33 1.28 -4.55 -18.81
N ARG A 34 1.07 -3.40 -19.44
CA ARG A 34 1.26 -2.11 -18.77
C ARG A 34 0.08 -1.77 -17.86
N ILE A 35 0.37 -1.25 -16.68
CA ILE A 35 -0.66 -0.80 -15.73
C ILE A 35 -1.36 0.47 -16.25
N TRP A 36 -0.58 1.34 -16.93
CA TRP A 36 -1.07 2.61 -17.48
C TRP A 36 -0.67 2.68 -18.96
N GLU A 37 -1.63 2.85 -19.84
CA GLU A 37 -1.38 2.89 -21.30
C GLU A 37 -0.50 4.05 -21.74
N ASP A 38 -0.59 5.18 -21.06
CA ASP A 38 0.15 6.41 -21.34
C ASP A 38 1.54 6.45 -20.70
N ILE A 39 1.87 5.47 -19.84
CA ILE A 39 3.20 5.33 -19.22
C ILE A 39 4.02 4.27 -19.98
N PRO A 40 5.25 4.58 -20.42
CA PRO A 40 6.00 3.72 -21.33
C PRO A 40 6.53 2.43 -20.70
N SER A 41 6.60 2.34 -19.36
CA SER A 41 7.13 1.20 -18.61
C SER A 41 6.43 1.02 -17.29
N ASN A 42 6.44 -0.20 -16.75
CA ASN A 42 6.01 -0.47 -15.37
C ASN A 42 7.09 -0.12 -14.34
N VAL A 43 8.30 0.24 -14.78
CA VAL A 43 9.37 0.71 -13.89
C VAL A 43 9.13 2.18 -13.56
N PHE A 44 8.82 2.46 -12.31
CA PHE A 44 8.54 3.82 -11.83
C PHE A 44 9.80 4.54 -11.32
N ILE A 45 10.68 3.81 -10.65
CA ILE A 45 11.97 4.31 -10.18
C ILE A 45 13.03 3.30 -10.56
N ASP A 46 14.08 3.80 -11.23
CA ASP A 46 15.36 3.13 -11.42
C ASP A 46 16.43 4.07 -10.86
N THR A 47 17.09 3.66 -9.79
CA THR A 47 18.03 4.52 -9.06
C THR A 47 19.17 3.73 -8.47
N TYR A 48 20.29 4.41 -8.27
CA TYR A 48 21.53 3.84 -7.77
C TYR A 48 22.09 4.66 -6.61
N PHE A 49 22.64 3.98 -5.61
CA PHE A 49 23.30 4.57 -4.45
C PHE A 49 24.65 3.90 -4.20
N GLY A 50 25.66 4.68 -3.81
CA GLY A 50 26.97 4.19 -3.41
C GLY A 50 28.10 4.62 -4.35
N ASP A 51 29.30 4.07 -4.10
CA ASP A 51 30.49 4.29 -4.93
C ASP A 51 30.76 3.06 -5.80
N GLN A 52 30.23 3.08 -7.00
CA GLN A 52 30.35 1.97 -7.96
C GLN A 52 31.81 1.62 -8.24
N LEU A 53 32.67 2.63 -8.50
CA LEU A 53 34.07 2.38 -8.86
C LEU A 53 34.88 1.80 -7.70
N ALA A 54 34.61 2.22 -6.48
CA ALA A 54 35.24 1.65 -5.29
C ALA A 54 34.76 0.21 -5.06
N THR A 55 33.48 -0.04 -5.24
CA THR A 55 32.87 -1.38 -5.13
C THR A 55 33.46 -2.33 -6.17
N GLU A 56 33.49 -1.96 -7.45
CA GLU A 56 34.07 -2.79 -8.52
C GLU A 56 35.54 -3.13 -8.26
N ARG A 57 36.32 -2.17 -7.78
CA ARG A 57 37.73 -2.41 -7.39
C ARG A 57 37.87 -3.39 -6.25
N ALA A 58 37.02 -3.27 -5.23
CA ALA A 58 37.01 -4.19 -4.10
C ALA A 58 36.62 -5.62 -4.52
N PHE A 59 35.62 -5.77 -5.39
CA PHE A 59 35.25 -7.08 -5.96
C PHE A 59 36.36 -7.68 -6.83
N ALA A 60 37.06 -6.88 -7.63
CA ALA A 60 38.17 -7.34 -8.46
C ALA A 60 39.37 -7.82 -7.62
N GLY A 61 39.55 -7.27 -6.42
CA GLY A 61 40.62 -7.64 -5.49
C GLY A 61 40.25 -8.66 -4.43
N ALA A 62 39.00 -9.13 -4.42
CA ALA A 62 38.52 -10.07 -3.40
C ALA A 62 39.03 -11.49 -3.63
N ASP A 63 39.37 -12.19 -2.54
CA ASP A 63 39.73 -13.60 -2.58
C ASP A 63 38.49 -14.50 -2.69
N HIS A 64 37.37 -14.06 -2.14
CA HIS A 64 36.09 -14.77 -2.17
C HIS A 64 34.94 -13.80 -2.45
N VAL A 65 33.97 -14.27 -3.25
CA VAL A 65 32.70 -13.57 -3.48
C VAL A 65 31.57 -14.51 -3.13
N VAL A 66 30.77 -14.10 -2.16
CA VAL A 66 29.56 -14.82 -1.77
C VAL A 66 28.39 -14.16 -2.47
N LYS A 67 27.56 -14.97 -3.13
CA LYS A 67 26.34 -14.50 -3.83
C LYS A 67 25.12 -15.15 -3.20
N MET A 68 24.04 -14.37 -3.06
CA MET A 68 22.78 -14.85 -2.54
C MET A 68 21.63 -14.12 -3.23
N SER A 69 20.66 -14.89 -3.69
CA SER A 69 19.38 -14.39 -4.18
C SER A 69 18.27 -14.86 -3.26
N PHE A 70 17.34 -13.99 -2.90
CA PHE A 70 16.21 -14.36 -2.06
C PHE A 70 15.00 -13.46 -2.32
N ASP A 71 13.83 -14.05 -2.10
CA ASP A 71 12.55 -13.38 -2.20
C ASP A 71 12.03 -13.03 -0.80
N ILE A 72 11.58 -11.81 -0.62
CA ILE A 72 10.83 -11.37 0.55
C ILE A 72 9.36 -11.31 0.14
N PRO A 73 8.52 -12.25 0.59
CA PRO A 73 7.16 -12.36 0.11
C PRO A 73 6.31 -11.15 0.51
N ARG A 74 5.29 -10.89 -0.28
CA ARG A 74 4.26 -9.90 0.02
C ARG A 74 3.53 -10.26 1.31
N VAL A 75 3.37 -9.28 2.19
CA VAL A 75 2.70 -9.44 3.49
C VAL A 75 1.74 -8.29 3.78
N THR A 76 0.79 -8.53 4.67
CA THR A 76 -0.08 -7.48 5.23
C THR A 76 -0.09 -7.52 6.75
N GLY A 77 -0.44 -6.41 7.39
CA GLY A 77 -0.32 -6.24 8.84
C GLY A 77 -1.37 -7.02 9.65
N VAL A 78 -2.48 -7.39 9.06
CA VAL A 78 -3.60 -8.12 9.66
C VAL A 78 -3.89 -7.71 11.12
N PRO A 79 -4.27 -6.43 11.40
CA PRO A 79 -4.66 -6.02 12.75
C PRO A 79 -5.80 -6.89 13.29
N MET A 80 -5.79 -7.17 14.59
CA MET A 80 -6.87 -7.96 15.24
C MET A 80 -8.23 -7.28 15.10
N GLU A 81 -8.28 -5.95 15.16
CA GLU A 81 -9.46 -5.16 14.85
C GLU A 81 -9.72 -5.15 13.33
N PRO A 82 -10.88 -5.63 12.83
CA PRO A 82 -11.27 -5.42 11.44
C PRO A 82 -11.43 -3.92 11.14
N ARG A 83 -11.18 -3.53 9.88
CA ARG A 83 -11.44 -2.14 9.48
C ARG A 83 -12.90 -1.79 9.69
N SER A 84 -13.14 -0.68 10.38
CA SER A 84 -14.47 -0.12 10.50
C SER A 84 -14.43 1.40 10.38
N ALA A 85 -15.51 1.95 9.83
CA ALA A 85 -15.66 3.37 9.62
C ALA A 85 -17.10 3.79 9.93
N LEU A 86 -17.26 4.91 10.63
CA LEU A 86 -18.54 5.56 10.84
C LEU A 86 -18.47 6.98 10.29
N GLY A 87 -19.25 7.26 9.26
CA GLY A 87 -19.40 8.59 8.67
C GLY A 87 -20.60 9.33 9.25
N VAL A 88 -20.40 10.60 9.58
CA VAL A 88 -21.45 11.52 10.04
C VAL A 88 -21.33 12.83 9.27
N TYR A 89 -22.42 13.30 8.68
CA TYR A 89 -22.50 14.62 8.07
C TYR A 89 -23.40 15.52 8.89
N ASP A 90 -22.86 16.69 9.27
CA ASP A 90 -23.58 17.76 9.98
C ASP A 90 -24.04 18.78 8.92
N GLN A 91 -25.34 18.81 8.63
CA GLN A 91 -25.90 19.67 7.60
C GLN A 91 -25.87 21.16 7.99
N GLU A 92 -26.02 21.49 9.29
CA GLU A 92 -26.02 22.86 9.76
C GLU A 92 -24.63 23.50 9.64
N LYS A 93 -23.59 22.71 9.94
CA LYS A 93 -22.19 23.14 9.89
C LYS A 93 -21.51 22.86 8.55
N ASP A 94 -22.16 22.14 7.64
CA ASP A 94 -21.59 21.63 6.38
C ASP A 94 -20.27 20.90 6.64
N LYS A 95 -20.25 19.93 7.57
CA LYS A 95 -19.05 19.22 7.99
C LYS A 95 -19.22 17.71 7.94
N TYR A 96 -18.16 17.06 7.47
CA TYR A 96 -18.01 15.62 7.46
C TYR A 96 -17.17 15.18 8.64
N THR A 97 -17.63 14.16 9.36
CA THR A 97 -16.89 13.55 10.47
C THR A 97 -16.73 12.05 10.18
N LEU A 98 -15.51 11.57 10.26
CA LEU A 98 -15.18 10.14 10.21
C LEU A 98 -14.67 9.68 11.57
N PHE A 99 -15.19 8.57 12.04
CA PHE A 99 -14.62 7.77 13.13
C PHE A 99 -14.08 6.48 12.53
N ALA A 100 -12.76 6.26 12.61
CA ALA A 100 -12.10 5.06 12.09
C ALA A 100 -10.81 4.78 12.85
N GLY A 101 -10.40 3.51 12.90
CA GLY A 101 -9.07 3.14 13.38
C GLY A 101 -8.00 3.75 12.46
N SER A 102 -7.08 4.52 13.02
CA SER A 102 -6.07 5.24 12.26
C SER A 102 -4.76 5.38 13.01
N GLY A 103 -3.65 5.30 12.29
CA GLY A 103 -2.33 5.72 12.77
C GLY A 103 -1.97 7.16 12.41
N GLY A 104 -2.82 7.84 11.59
CA GLY A 104 -2.53 9.20 11.12
C GLY A 104 -3.78 9.94 10.63
N THR A 105 -4.56 10.54 11.55
CA THR A 105 -5.83 11.23 11.24
C THR A 105 -5.66 12.43 10.32
N VAL A 106 -4.51 13.12 10.35
CA VAL A 106 -4.24 14.31 9.52
C VAL A 106 -4.13 13.93 8.05
N ARG A 107 -3.44 12.82 7.75
CA ARG A 107 -3.33 12.29 6.38
C ARG A 107 -4.69 11.89 5.84
N GLN A 108 -5.42 11.07 6.59
CA GLN A 108 -6.77 10.63 6.21
C GLN A 108 -7.72 11.80 5.98
N LYS A 109 -7.66 12.85 6.83
CA LYS A 109 -8.43 14.08 6.64
C LYS A 109 -8.18 14.72 5.27
N ARG A 110 -6.91 14.84 4.86
CA ARG A 110 -6.53 15.43 3.57
C ARG A 110 -7.02 14.58 2.39
N GLU A 111 -6.73 13.28 2.43
CA GLU A 111 -7.11 12.35 1.37
C GLU A 111 -8.63 12.25 1.21
N ILE A 112 -9.40 12.20 2.30
CA ILE A 112 -10.87 12.21 2.25
C ILE A 112 -11.41 13.52 1.66
N ALA A 113 -10.83 14.66 2.03
CA ALA A 113 -11.23 15.96 1.51
C ALA A 113 -10.99 16.05 0.00
N GLU A 114 -9.86 15.55 -0.47
CA GLU A 114 -9.51 15.47 -1.88
C GLU A 114 -10.51 14.60 -2.66
N VAL A 115 -10.78 13.38 -2.19
CA VAL A 115 -11.75 12.45 -2.80
C VAL A 115 -13.16 13.06 -2.87
N LEU A 116 -13.56 13.81 -1.84
CA LEU A 116 -14.87 14.45 -1.79
C LEU A 116 -14.92 15.77 -2.57
N GLY A 117 -13.78 16.29 -3.03
CA GLY A 117 -13.71 17.61 -3.70
C GLY A 117 -14.08 18.78 -2.77
N VAL A 118 -13.73 18.69 -1.48
CA VAL A 118 -14.08 19.71 -0.48
C VAL A 118 -12.84 20.25 0.23
N PRO A 119 -12.87 21.49 0.77
CA PRO A 119 -11.79 21.98 1.63
C PRO A 119 -11.58 21.09 2.86
N SER A 120 -10.30 20.90 3.23
CA SER A 120 -9.96 19.99 4.34
C SER A 120 -10.54 20.40 5.70
N GLU A 121 -10.85 21.70 5.87
CA GLU A 121 -11.52 22.25 7.06
C GLU A 121 -12.94 21.70 7.26
N LYS A 122 -13.56 21.21 6.19
CA LYS A 122 -14.88 20.56 6.25
C LYS A 122 -14.82 19.11 6.70
N VAL A 123 -13.64 18.51 6.75
CA VAL A 123 -13.45 17.12 7.14
C VAL A 123 -12.80 17.03 8.52
N ARG A 124 -13.32 16.16 9.36
CA ARG A 124 -12.74 15.82 10.65
C ARG A 124 -12.64 14.31 10.81
N VAL A 125 -11.48 13.84 11.28
CA VAL A 125 -11.22 12.42 11.52
C VAL A 125 -10.89 12.22 13.00
N TYR A 126 -11.56 11.25 13.60
CA TYR A 126 -11.30 10.79 14.95
C TYR A 126 -10.80 9.35 14.91
N ALA A 127 -9.65 9.13 15.52
CA ALA A 127 -9.20 7.81 15.93
C ALA A 127 -9.23 7.75 17.45
N LEU A 128 -9.94 6.76 17.97
CA LEU A 128 -10.02 6.45 19.40
C LEU A 128 -9.04 5.30 19.69
N ASP A 129 -9.45 4.34 20.50
CA ASP A 129 -8.67 3.13 20.73
C ASP A 129 -8.59 2.31 19.42
N VAL A 130 -7.39 1.87 19.06
CA VAL A 130 -7.11 1.17 17.80
C VAL A 130 -6.55 -0.21 18.10
N GLY A 131 -7.19 -1.24 17.58
CA GLY A 131 -6.85 -2.65 17.78
C GLY A 131 -5.76 -3.16 16.82
N GLY A 132 -4.74 -2.33 16.57
CA GLY A 132 -3.58 -2.61 15.73
C GLY A 132 -3.49 -1.69 14.51
N ASN A 133 -2.25 -1.33 14.15
CA ASN A 133 -1.96 -0.46 13.01
C ASN A 133 -1.00 -1.14 12.03
N PHE A 134 0.26 -1.42 12.45
CA PHE A 134 1.33 -2.06 11.67
C PHE A 134 1.61 -1.41 10.30
N GLY A 135 1.31 -0.09 10.16
CA GLY A 135 1.42 0.66 8.91
C GLY A 135 0.16 0.61 8.04
N THR A 136 -0.61 -0.46 8.05
CA THR A 136 -1.79 -0.63 7.19
C THR A 136 -2.91 0.36 7.50
N ARG A 137 -3.00 0.87 8.73
CA ARG A 137 -4.03 1.85 9.14
C ARG A 137 -3.62 3.31 8.96
N ASN A 138 -2.46 3.58 8.39
CA ASN A 138 -2.01 4.95 8.12
C ASN A 138 -2.63 5.56 6.86
N ARG A 139 -3.19 4.72 5.99
CA ARG A 139 -3.78 5.11 4.70
C ARG A 139 -5.30 5.27 4.79
N THR A 140 -5.88 5.91 3.78
CA THR A 140 -7.32 6.00 3.59
C THR A 140 -7.79 4.81 2.75
N TYR A 141 -8.80 4.12 3.24
CA TYR A 141 -9.46 3.04 2.51
C TYR A 141 -10.72 3.55 1.82
N VAL A 142 -11.15 2.84 0.77
CA VAL A 142 -12.30 3.22 -0.07
C VAL A 142 -13.57 3.45 0.75
N GLU A 143 -13.82 2.65 1.77
CA GLU A 143 -14.99 2.77 2.63
C GLU A 143 -15.00 4.06 3.47
N PHE A 144 -13.87 4.72 3.72
CA PHE A 144 -13.80 5.92 4.56
C PHE A 144 -14.47 7.13 3.90
N PRO A 145 -14.09 7.57 2.69
CA PRO A 145 -14.84 8.63 1.99
C PRO A 145 -16.26 8.20 1.64
N LEU A 146 -16.49 6.90 1.36
CA LEU A 146 -17.78 6.38 1.00
C LEU A 146 -18.81 6.54 2.13
N VAL A 147 -18.47 6.18 3.38
CA VAL A 147 -19.43 6.32 4.50
C VAL A 147 -19.76 7.76 4.83
N VAL A 148 -18.82 8.70 4.71
CA VAL A 148 -19.10 10.12 4.95
C VAL A 148 -19.90 10.76 3.81
N TRP A 149 -19.63 10.37 2.56
CA TRP A 149 -20.45 10.76 1.41
C TRP A 149 -21.87 10.22 1.54
N ALA A 150 -22.03 8.94 1.86
CA ALA A 150 -23.32 8.28 2.04
C ALA A 150 -24.10 8.91 3.19
N SER A 151 -23.42 9.30 4.28
CA SER A 151 -24.06 9.99 5.41
C SER A 151 -24.70 11.33 4.95
N LYS A 152 -24.02 12.10 4.10
CA LYS A 152 -24.61 13.32 3.50
C LYS A 152 -25.79 12.97 2.61
N LYS A 153 -25.63 11.98 1.75
CA LYS A 153 -26.67 11.58 0.78
C LYS A 153 -27.96 11.11 1.46
N PHE A 154 -27.85 10.37 2.56
CA PHE A 154 -28.99 9.78 3.26
C PHE A 154 -29.46 10.58 4.49
N GLY A 155 -28.77 11.67 4.85
CA GLY A 155 -29.11 12.51 6.00
C GLY A 155 -29.02 11.79 7.36
N ARG A 156 -28.18 10.79 7.50
CA ARG A 156 -28.00 10.00 8.73
C ARG A 156 -26.61 9.37 8.81
N PRO A 157 -26.12 9.00 10.01
CA PRO A 157 -24.86 8.29 10.15
C PRO A 157 -24.84 6.98 9.35
N VAL A 158 -23.70 6.68 8.72
CA VAL A 158 -23.47 5.44 7.95
C VAL A 158 -22.24 4.75 8.48
N LYS A 159 -22.37 3.46 8.78
CA LYS A 159 -21.26 2.62 9.26
C LYS A 159 -20.98 1.50 8.27
N CYS A 160 -19.69 1.26 8.04
CA CYS A 160 -19.16 0.08 7.37
C CYS A 160 -18.25 -0.69 8.34
N THR A 161 -18.29 -2.00 8.31
CA THR A 161 -17.31 -2.87 8.97
C THR A 161 -16.93 -3.96 7.98
N VAL A 162 -15.67 -3.97 7.62
CA VAL A 162 -15.08 -4.92 6.68
C VAL A 162 -14.94 -6.29 7.34
N GLU A 163 -15.18 -7.35 6.62
CA GLU A 163 -14.98 -8.70 7.12
C GLU A 163 -13.51 -9.10 7.10
N ARG A 164 -13.13 -10.11 7.89
CA ARG A 164 -11.74 -10.56 7.97
C ARG A 164 -11.21 -11.07 6.62
N SER A 165 -12.02 -11.84 5.90
CA SER A 165 -11.68 -12.35 4.57
C SER A 165 -11.47 -11.22 3.56
N GLU A 166 -12.31 -10.21 3.59
CA GLU A 166 -12.18 -9.01 2.75
C GLU A 166 -10.94 -8.19 3.12
N SER A 167 -10.61 -8.06 4.42
CA SER A 167 -9.37 -7.41 4.86
C SER A 167 -8.12 -8.09 4.30
N MET A 168 -8.09 -9.42 4.24
CA MET A 168 -6.93 -10.17 3.73
C MET A 168 -6.61 -9.87 2.26
N VAL A 169 -7.60 -9.51 1.46
CA VAL A 169 -7.42 -9.22 0.03
C VAL A 169 -7.42 -7.73 -0.29
N SER A 170 -7.80 -6.87 0.65
CA SER A 170 -7.97 -5.43 0.41
C SER A 170 -7.14 -4.53 1.33
N ASP A 171 -6.48 -5.06 2.37
CA ASP A 171 -5.55 -4.29 3.18
C ASP A 171 -4.28 -3.96 2.38
N TYR A 172 -3.69 -2.81 2.68
CA TYR A 172 -2.38 -2.46 2.13
C TYR A 172 -1.37 -3.54 2.46
N GLN A 173 -0.61 -3.91 1.46
CA GLN A 173 0.43 -4.93 1.53
C GLN A 173 1.79 -4.24 1.45
N GLY A 174 2.80 -4.92 1.88
CA GLY A 174 4.17 -4.47 1.82
C GLY A 174 5.13 -5.63 1.57
N ARG A 175 6.38 -5.29 1.34
CA ARG A 175 7.46 -6.19 0.96
C ARG A 175 7.36 -6.53 -0.53
N ASP A 176 7.32 -7.80 -0.93
CA ASP A 176 7.33 -8.22 -2.33
C ASP A 176 8.62 -7.74 -3.03
N LEU A 177 9.73 -8.13 -2.43
CA LEU A 177 11.08 -7.78 -2.88
C LEU A 177 11.78 -9.02 -3.39
N GLN A 178 12.43 -8.91 -4.54
CA GLN A 178 13.47 -9.83 -4.94
C GLN A 178 14.82 -9.13 -4.80
N VAL A 179 15.76 -9.80 -4.16
CA VAL A 179 17.04 -9.20 -3.81
C VAL A 179 18.17 -10.11 -4.25
N ASP A 180 19.09 -9.57 -5.04
CA ASP A 180 20.34 -10.19 -5.41
C ASP A 180 21.49 -9.48 -4.67
N MET A 181 22.21 -10.21 -3.83
CA MET A 181 23.29 -9.66 -3.03
C MET A 181 24.61 -10.36 -3.33
N GLU A 182 25.67 -9.58 -3.32
CA GLU A 182 27.04 -10.10 -3.41
C GLU A 182 27.92 -9.44 -2.35
N LEU A 183 28.73 -10.25 -1.68
CA LEU A 183 29.69 -9.81 -0.67
C LEU A 183 31.12 -10.20 -1.08
N ALA A 184 31.98 -9.22 -1.18
CA ALA A 184 33.41 -9.40 -1.42
C ALA A 184 34.18 -9.53 -0.11
N ILE A 185 35.02 -10.56 0.03
CA ILE A 185 35.73 -10.94 1.28
C ILE A 185 37.19 -11.24 0.97
N ASN A 186 38.11 -10.83 1.84
CA ASN A 186 39.52 -11.22 1.75
C ASN A 186 39.80 -12.58 2.45
N LYS A 187 41.06 -13.05 2.42
CA LYS A 187 41.49 -14.33 3.04
C LYS A 187 41.32 -14.36 4.55
N GLU A 188 41.41 -13.21 5.20
CA GLU A 188 41.24 -13.04 6.62
C GLU A 188 39.78 -13.01 7.06
N GLY A 189 38.83 -13.02 6.11
CA GLY A 189 37.40 -12.97 6.36
C GLY A 189 36.85 -11.55 6.56
N GLU A 190 37.61 -10.53 6.21
CA GLU A 190 37.17 -9.13 6.28
C GLU A 190 36.27 -8.79 5.09
N PHE A 191 35.20 -8.08 5.32
CA PHE A 191 34.26 -7.61 4.31
C PHE A 191 34.84 -6.39 3.58
N LEU A 192 35.02 -6.50 2.26
CA LEU A 192 35.60 -5.47 1.44
C LEU A 192 34.56 -4.58 0.79
N ALA A 193 33.50 -5.17 0.26
CA ALA A 193 32.38 -4.45 -0.33
C ALA A 193 31.13 -5.33 -0.36
N LEU A 194 29.97 -4.66 -0.38
CA LEU A 194 28.65 -5.26 -0.59
C LEU A 194 28.02 -4.55 -1.78
N ARG A 195 27.35 -5.29 -2.66
CA ARG A 195 26.40 -4.75 -3.62
C ARG A 195 25.10 -5.54 -3.56
N SER A 196 23.99 -4.84 -3.76
CA SER A 196 22.67 -5.45 -3.88
C SER A 196 21.91 -4.84 -5.03
N GLU A 197 21.06 -5.62 -5.64
CA GLU A 197 20.05 -5.21 -6.60
C GLU A 197 18.70 -5.62 -6.05
N GLU A 198 17.75 -4.69 -6.01
CA GLU A 198 16.45 -4.89 -5.38
C GLU A 198 15.34 -4.52 -6.36
N HIS A 199 14.46 -5.49 -6.61
CA HIS A 199 13.24 -5.30 -7.41
C HIS A 199 12.04 -5.36 -6.47
N THR A 200 11.21 -4.33 -6.47
CA THR A 200 10.04 -4.23 -5.57
C THR A 200 8.80 -3.74 -6.30
N SER A 201 7.66 -4.32 -5.96
CA SER A 201 6.35 -3.83 -6.41
C SER A 201 5.79 -2.72 -5.50
N GLU A 202 6.44 -2.44 -4.37
CA GLU A 202 6.01 -1.40 -3.43
C GLU A 202 6.94 -0.20 -3.47
N LEU A 203 6.37 0.97 -3.79
CA LEU A 203 7.02 2.24 -3.55
C LEU A 203 6.77 2.66 -2.10
N GLN A 204 7.81 2.61 -1.27
CA GLN A 204 7.79 3.39 -0.05
C GLN A 204 7.89 4.85 -0.47
N SER A 205 6.77 5.60 -0.40
CA SER A 205 6.84 7.04 -0.57
C SER A 205 7.77 7.59 0.51
N PRO A 206 8.77 8.40 0.15
CA PRO A 206 9.51 9.14 1.16
C PRO A 206 8.52 9.98 1.96
N ASP A 207 8.59 9.88 3.28
CA ASP A 207 7.80 10.68 4.21
C ASP A 207 8.08 12.19 4.05
#